data_01dda4079ef6c7e475b5b2e5027d8015
#
_entry.id   01dda4079ef6c7e475b5b2e5027d8015
#
_cell.length_a   1.000
_cell.length_b   1.000
_cell.length_c   1.000
_cell.angle_alpha   90.00
_cell.angle_beta   90.00
_cell.angle_gamma   90.00
#
_symmetry.space_group_name_H-M   'P 1'
#
loop_
_entity.id
_entity.type
_entity.pdbx_description
1 polymer ?
#
loop_
_entity_poly.entity_id
_entity_poly.type
_entity_poly.pdbx_seq_one_letter_code
_entity_poly.pdbx_strand_id
1 'polypeptide(L)'
;MQNVELIMKYVIKNFTFFVKGKIMREIKCIDIIEKVKQLCIGAACDLPDDVLNALINKKNEEDYSLAKKTLDVLIDNADLARENMMPICQDTGMAFVYVTMGQEVHIDGDLKEAINEGVRQGYQEGYLRKSVVDDPLFDRINTKDNTP
;
A
#
# COMPACT_ATOMS: atom_id res chain seq x y z
N MET A 1 -6.62 16.12 21.09
CA MET A 1 -6.43 16.09 19.62
C MET A 1 -6.77 14.69 19.19
N GLN A 2 -7.86 14.53 18.45
CA GLN A 2 -8.27 13.22 17.95
C GLN A 2 -7.80 13.10 16.51
N ASN A 3 -7.04 12.07 16.25
CA ASN A 3 -6.45 11.79 14.94
C ASN A 3 -7.13 10.55 14.36
N VAL A 4 -7.41 10.55 13.07
CA VAL A 4 -7.64 9.33 12.31
C VAL A 4 -6.30 8.96 11.70
N GLU A 5 -5.85 7.77 12.02
CA GLU A 5 -4.67 7.17 11.43
C GLU A 5 -5.13 6.04 10.52
N LEU A 6 -4.90 6.20 9.22
CA LEU A 6 -5.02 5.10 8.28
C LEU A 6 -3.61 4.53 8.06
N ILE A 7 -3.43 3.30 8.53
CA ILE A 7 -2.19 2.57 8.33
C ILE A 7 -2.46 1.50 7.29
N MET A 8 -1.82 1.62 6.14
CA MET A 8 -1.83 0.55 5.16
C MET A 8 -0.53 -0.22 5.29
N LYS A 9 -0.65 -1.51 5.68
CA LYS A 9 0.50 -2.44 5.67
C LYS A 9 0.41 -3.30 4.42
N TYR A 10 1.28 -3.06 3.52
CA TYR A 10 1.68 -4.06 2.54
C TYR A 10 2.62 -5.06 3.21
N VAL A 11 2.75 -6.28 2.67
CA VAL A 11 3.73 -7.26 3.18
C VAL A 11 5.14 -6.68 3.25
N ILE A 12 5.37 -5.50 2.67
CA ILE A 12 6.64 -4.80 2.59
C ILE A 12 6.58 -3.33 3.11
N LYS A 13 5.40 -2.71 3.43
CA LYS A 13 5.34 -1.26 3.79
C LYS A 13 4.38 -0.86 4.89
N ASN A 14 4.85 0.05 5.76
CA ASN A 14 4.03 0.84 6.69
C ASN A 14 3.88 2.27 6.15
N PHE A 15 2.69 2.67 5.73
CA PHE A 15 2.39 4.07 5.42
C PHE A 15 1.38 4.60 6.44
N THR A 16 1.75 5.67 7.15
CA THR A 16 0.91 6.29 8.18
C THR A 16 0.42 7.65 7.72
N PHE A 17 -0.88 7.87 7.73
CA PHE A 17 -1.47 9.15 7.41
C PHE A 17 -2.17 9.76 8.63
N PHE A 18 -1.79 11.01 8.98
CA PHE A 18 -2.40 11.80 10.06
C PHE A 18 -3.33 12.88 9.51
N VAL A 19 -4.57 12.87 9.95
CA VAL A 19 -5.51 13.95 9.67
C VAL A 19 -5.77 14.75 10.95
N LYS A 20 -5.33 16.01 11.01
CA LYS A 20 -5.51 16.93 12.14
C LYS A 20 -6.85 17.65 12.09
N GLY A 21 -7.65 17.64 13.15
CA GLY A 21 -8.90 18.39 13.20
C GLY A 21 -9.51 18.54 14.60
N LYS A 22 -10.39 19.54 14.74
CA LYS A 22 -11.05 20.07 15.94
C LYS A 22 -12.32 19.25 16.28
N ILE A 23 -12.80 19.33 17.50
CA ILE A 23 -13.99 18.70 18.12
C ILE A 23 -15.09 18.30 17.12
N MET A 24 -15.54 17.05 17.21
CA MET A 24 -16.42 16.36 16.24
C MET A 24 -15.98 16.58 14.79
N ARG A 25 -15.27 15.60 14.25
CA ARG A 25 -14.79 15.68 12.89
C ARG A 25 -15.59 14.74 11.99
N GLU A 26 -16.23 15.33 11.01
CA GLU A 26 -16.81 14.61 9.89
C GLU A 26 -15.76 14.37 8.80
N ILE A 27 -15.64 13.14 8.34
CA ILE A 27 -14.76 12.74 7.24
C ILE A 27 -15.64 12.17 6.14
N LYS A 28 -15.48 12.71 4.94
CA LYS A 28 -16.21 12.26 3.77
C LYS A 28 -15.60 10.97 3.20
N CYS A 29 -16.44 10.06 2.76
CA CYS A 29 -15.99 8.83 2.09
C CYS A 29 -15.09 9.12 0.89
N ILE A 30 -15.33 10.20 0.14
CA ILE A 30 -14.48 10.57 -0.99
C ILE A 30 -13.03 10.86 -0.62
N ASP A 31 -12.79 11.45 0.57
CA ASP A 31 -11.44 11.71 1.06
C ASP A 31 -10.73 10.41 1.44
N ILE A 32 -11.49 9.43 1.95
CA ILE A 32 -10.97 8.08 2.26
C ILE A 32 -10.61 7.35 0.98
N ILE A 33 -11.50 7.35 -0.01
CA ILE A 33 -11.30 6.74 -1.34
C ILE A 33 -9.99 7.25 -1.95
N GLU A 34 -9.85 8.57 -2.05
CA GLU A 34 -8.66 9.19 -2.64
C GLU A 34 -7.38 8.83 -1.88
N LYS A 35 -7.44 8.78 -0.55
CA LYS A 35 -6.28 8.41 0.28
C LYS A 35 -5.91 6.94 0.15
N VAL A 36 -6.87 6.04 0.17
CA VAL A 36 -6.61 4.61 -0.01
C VAL A 36 -6.04 4.35 -1.40
N LYS A 37 -6.58 5.00 -2.43
CA LYS A 37 -6.03 4.96 -3.79
C LYS A 37 -4.55 5.34 -3.82
N GLN A 38 -4.20 6.50 -3.27
CA GLN A 38 -2.81 6.98 -3.22
C GLN A 38 -1.90 6.04 -2.43
N LEU A 39 -2.40 5.47 -1.33
CA LEU A 39 -1.65 4.52 -0.51
C LEU A 39 -1.39 3.21 -1.26
N CYS A 40 -2.35 2.69 -2.03
CA CYS A 40 -2.16 1.50 -2.86
C CYS A 40 -1.03 1.69 -3.87
N ILE A 41 -1.06 2.80 -4.61
CA ILE A 41 -0.06 3.13 -5.62
C ILE A 41 1.31 3.34 -4.96
N GLY A 42 1.38 4.21 -3.95
CA GLY A 42 2.62 4.50 -3.23
C GLY A 42 3.26 3.24 -2.63
N ALA A 43 2.44 2.38 -2.00
CA ALA A 43 2.94 1.14 -1.41
C ALA A 43 3.52 0.15 -2.44
N ALA A 44 3.06 0.17 -3.67
CA ALA A 44 3.58 -0.70 -4.73
C ALA A 44 4.85 -0.15 -5.39
N CYS A 45 5.02 1.18 -5.42
CA CYS A 45 6.10 1.85 -6.17
C CYS A 45 7.29 2.26 -5.31
N ASP A 46 7.08 2.43 -3.99
CA ASP A 46 8.09 3.01 -3.12
C ASP A 46 8.50 2.04 -1.99
N LEU A 47 9.75 1.56 -1.98
CA LEU A 47 10.30 0.68 -0.94
C LEU A 47 10.55 1.46 0.36
N PRO A 48 10.10 0.99 1.55
CA PRO A 48 10.38 1.69 2.81
C PRO A 48 11.86 1.84 3.08
N ASP A 49 12.25 2.96 3.69
CA ASP A 49 13.66 3.27 3.96
C ASP A 49 14.34 2.23 4.86
N ASP A 50 13.63 1.62 5.80
CA ASP A 50 14.16 0.57 6.66
C ASP A 50 14.53 -0.70 5.87
N VAL A 51 13.70 -1.06 4.88
CA VAL A 51 13.96 -2.20 3.99
C VAL A 51 15.09 -1.87 3.02
N LEU A 52 15.07 -0.69 2.40
CA LEU A 52 16.13 -0.24 1.49
C LEU A 52 17.49 -0.20 2.21
N ASN A 53 17.53 0.36 3.42
CA ASN A 53 18.75 0.41 4.24
C ASN A 53 19.23 -1.00 4.62
N ALA A 54 18.32 -1.93 4.88
CA ALA A 54 18.69 -3.32 5.15
C ALA A 54 19.35 -3.98 3.93
N LEU A 55 18.84 -3.74 2.71
CA LEU A 55 19.47 -4.22 1.47
C LEU A 55 20.86 -3.62 1.28
N ILE A 56 21.01 -2.31 1.47
CA ILE A 56 22.28 -1.59 1.34
C ILE A 56 23.30 -2.14 2.37
N ASN A 57 22.90 -2.32 3.61
CA ASN A 57 23.78 -2.85 4.65
C ASN A 57 24.22 -4.27 4.31
N LYS A 58 23.29 -5.14 3.89
CA LYS A 58 23.64 -6.52 3.50
C LYS A 58 24.53 -6.58 2.28
N LYS A 59 24.35 -5.71 1.28
CA LYS A 59 25.29 -5.56 0.16
C LYS A 59 26.71 -5.23 0.63
N ASN A 60 26.86 -4.35 1.61
CA ASN A 60 28.16 -3.95 2.13
C ASN A 60 28.86 -5.08 2.92
N GLU A 61 28.08 -5.95 3.55
CA GLU A 61 28.56 -7.12 4.31
C GLU A 61 28.79 -8.38 3.44
N GLU A 62 28.25 -8.41 2.20
CA GLU A 62 28.26 -9.57 1.34
C GLU A 62 29.62 -9.76 0.65
N ASP A 63 30.19 -10.95 0.76
CA ASP A 63 31.49 -11.29 0.15
C ASP A 63 31.33 -12.02 -1.19
N TYR A 64 30.21 -12.73 -1.39
CA TYR A 64 29.97 -13.48 -2.62
C TYR A 64 29.56 -12.55 -3.76
N SER A 65 30.39 -12.47 -4.79
CA SER A 65 30.25 -11.48 -5.86
C SER A 65 28.90 -11.52 -6.61
N LEU A 66 28.32 -12.71 -6.80
CA LEU A 66 27.02 -12.85 -7.46
C LEU A 66 25.88 -12.35 -6.58
N ALA A 67 25.90 -12.67 -5.28
CA ALA A 67 24.93 -12.18 -4.33
C ALA A 67 24.98 -10.64 -4.22
N LYS A 68 26.20 -10.08 -4.17
CA LYS A 68 26.39 -8.62 -4.17
C LYS A 68 25.79 -7.95 -5.40
N LYS A 69 26.00 -8.50 -6.59
CA LYS A 69 25.37 -8.00 -7.83
C LYS A 69 23.85 -8.11 -7.80
N THR A 70 23.31 -9.18 -7.20
CA THR A 70 21.86 -9.32 -7.05
C THR A 70 21.29 -8.23 -6.14
N LEU A 71 21.97 -7.90 -5.02
CA LEU A 71 21.56 -6.81 -4.14
C LEU A 71 21.65 -5.45 -4.84
N ASP A 72 22.67 -5.23 -5.69
CA ASP A 72 22.74 -4.01 -6.54
C ASP A 72 21.49 -3.89 -7.41
N VAL A 73 21.12 -4.93 -8.13
CA VAL A 73 19.93 -4.92 -9.00
C VAL A 73 18.65 -4.67 -8.22
N LEU A 74 18.51 -5.21 -7.00
CA LEU A 74 17.34 -4.96 -6.16
C LEU A 74 17.24 -3.50 -5.69
N ILE A 75 18.38 -2.89 -5.34
CA ILE A 75 18.45 -1.49 -4.93
C ILE A 75 18.14 -0.59 -6.12
N ASP A 76 18.79 -0.80 -7.27
CA ASP A 76 18.57 -0.05 -8.50
C ASP A 76 17.10 -0.14 -8.96
N ASN A 77 16.49 -1.33 -8.85
CA ASN A 77 15.07 -1.53 -9.18
C ASN A 77 14.15 -0.75 -8.24
N ALA A 78 14.45 -0.68 -6.95
CA ALA A 78 13.68 0.10 -6.00
C ALA A 78 13.74 1.62 -6.30
N ASP A 79 14.92 2.12 -6.68
CA ASP A 79 15.11 3.52 -7.07
C ASP A 79 14.35 3.84 -8.38
N LEU A 80 14.47 2.99 -9.40
CA LEU A 80 13.72 3.13 -10.66
C LEU A 80 12.21 3.09 -10.46
N ALA A 81 11.71 2.20 -9.59
CA ALA A 81 10.30 2.10 -9.28
C ALA A 81 9.78 3.40 -8.64
N ARG A 82 10.52 3.95 -7.68
CA ARG A 82 10.21 5.21 -7.01
C ARG A 82 10.22 6.39 -7.96
N GLU A 83 11.26 6.53 -8.76
CA GLU A 83 11.44 7.65 -9.69
C GLU A 83 10.36 7.70 -10.79
N ASN A 84 9.97 6.54 -11.29
CA ASN A 84 9.03 6.43 -12.39
C ASN A 84 7.58 6.14 -11.96
N MET A 85 7.33 6.06 -10.65
CA MET A 85 6.03 5.67 -10.08
C MET A 85 5.51 4.35 -10.69
N MET A 86 6.40 3.38 -10.84
CA MET A 86 6.12 2.05 -11.36
C MET A 86 6.14 1.01 -10.25
N PRO A 87 5.30 -0.04 -10.30
CA PRO A 87 5.38 -1.12 -9.33
C PRO A 87 6.77 -1.79 -9.31
N ILE A 88 7.28 -2.06 -8.10
CA ILE A 88 8.60 -2.68 -7.88
C ILE A 88 8.71 -4.05 -8.57
N CYS A 89 7.60 -4.78 -8.64
CA CYS A 89 7.51 -6.05 -9.37
C CYS A 89 6.09 -6.29 -9.89
N GLN A 90 5.92 -7.33 -10.71
CA GLN A 90 4.61 -7.70 -11.28
C GLN A 90 3.62 -8.26 -10.23
N ASP A 91 4.09 -8.72 -9.08
CA ASP A 91 3.21 -9.18 -8.00
C ASP A 91 2.98 -8.07 -7.00
N THR A 92 1.83 -7.41 -7.11
CA THR A 92 1.44 -6.29 -6.26
C THR A 92 0.59 -6.70 -5.06
N GLY A 93 0.34 -8.00 -4.87
CA GLY A 93 -0.26 -8.60 -3.69
C GLY A 93 -1.69 -8.16 -3.38
N MET A 94 -2.06 -8.23 -2.11
CA MET A 94 -3.33 -7.78 -1.56
C MET A 94 -3.12 -6.54 -0.68
N ALA A 95 -4.12 -5.65 -0.69
CA ALA A 95 -4.14 -4.49 0.21
C ALA A 95 -4.62 -4.89 1.61
N PHE A 96 -3.80 -4.62 2.63
CA PHE A 96 -4.20 -4.72 4.04
C PHE A 96 -4.31 -3.32 4.61
N VAL A 97 -5.53 -2.92 4.94
CA VAL A 97 -5.82 -1.57 5.45
C VAL A 97 -6.12 -1.63 6.94
N TYR A 98 -5.27 -0.99 7.73
CA TYR A 98 -5.47 -0.84 9.18
C TYR A 98 -6.01 0.55 9.45
N VAL A 99 -7.15 0.63 10.13
CA VAL A 99 -7.80 1.90 10.46
C VAL A 99 -7.80 2.10 11.97
N THR A 100 -7.21 3.20 12.43
CA THR A 100 -7.34 3.67 13.81
C THR A 100 -8.18 4.94 13.81
N MET A 101 -9.30 4.93 14.50
CA MET A 101 -10.27 6.02 14.50
C MET A 101 -10.56 6.49 15.92
N GLY A 102 -10.53 7.79 16.15
CA GLY A 102 -10.92 8.38 17.43
C GLY A 102 -12.44 8.33 17.64
N GLN A 103 -12.89 8.35 18.89
CA GLN A 103 -14.32 8.24 19.26
C GLN A 103 -15.20 9.39 18.73
N GLU A 104 -14.61 10.56 18.53
CA GLU A 104 -15.31 11.76 18.06
C GLU A 104 -15.23 11.95 16.52
N VAL A 105 -14.86 10.89 15.79
CA VAL A 105 -14.82 10.91 14.33
C VAL A 105 -16.09 10.29 13.78
N HIS A 106 -16.77 11.02 12.93
CA HIS A 106 -17.89 10.54 12.15
C HIS A 106 -17.50 10.42 10.68
N ILE A 107 -17.87 9.31 10.04
CA ILE A 107 -17.66 9.09 8.62
C ILE A 107 -19.00 9.25 7.92
N ASP A 108 -19.04 10.13 6.90
CA ASP A 108 -20.21 10.34 6.06
C ASP A 108 -20.32 9.21 5.02
N GLY A 109 -20.93 8.10 5.46
CA GLY A 109 -21.16 6.91 4.62
C GLY A 109 -20.55 5.63 5.15
N ASP A 110 -20.34 4.65 4.25
CA ASP A 110 -19.81 3.32 4.58
C ASP A 110 -18.28 3.30 4.43
N LEU A 111 -17.58 3.14 5.55
CA LEU A 111 -16.12 3.10 5.60
C LEU A 111 -15.55 1.90 4.81
N LYS A 112 -16.19 0.73 4.90
CA LYS A 112 -15.69 -0.48 4.22
C LYS A 112 -15.79 -0.30 2.71
N GLU A 113 -16.92 0.21 2.25
CA GLU A 113 -17.12 0.44 0.82
C GLU A 113 -16.18 1.56 0.31
N ALA A 114 -15.96 2.62 1.08
CA ALA A 114 -14.99 3.65 0.72
C ALA A 114 -13.56 3.10 0.61
N ILE A 115 -13.16 2.19 1.50
CA ILE A 115 -11.86 1.53 1.42
C ILE A 115 -11.79 0.64 0.18
N ASN A 116 -12.79 -0.20 -0.06
CA ASN A 116 -12.84 -1.07 -1.23
C ASN A 116 -12.78 -0.27 -2.54
N GLU A 117 -13.53 0.83 -2.63
CA GLU A 117 -13.49 1.71 -3.80
C GLU A 117 -12.10 2.34 -3.99
N GLY A 118 -11.46 2.78 -2.91
CA GLY A 118 -10.10 3.28 -2.96
C GLY A 118 -9.09 2.25 -3.44
N VAL A 119 -9.21 0.99 -3.00
CA VAL A 119 -8.39 -0.14 -3.48
C VAL A 119 -8.66 -0.37 -4.97
N ARG A 120 -9.93 -0.46 -5.37
CA ARG A 120 -10.34 -0.66 -6.78
C ARG A 120 -9.71 0.39 -7.70
N GLN A 121 -9.85 1.67 -7.35
CA GLN A 121 -9.24 2.78 -8.10
C GLN A 121 -7.71 2.72 -8.08
N GLY A 122 -7.10 2.45 -6.93
CA GLY A 122 -5.64 2.35 -6.79
C GLY A 122 -5.05 1.26 -7.68
N TYR A 123 -5.67 0.08 -7.70
CA TYR A 123 -5.22 -1.02 -8.57
C TYR A 123 -5.47 -0.75 -10.04
N GLN A 124 -6.51 0.00 -10.38
CA GLN A 124 -6.82 0.40 -11.75
C GLN A 124 -5.86 1.47 -12.26
N GLU A 125 -5.73 2.57 -11.54
CA GLU A 125 -4.95 3.74 -11.96
C GLU A 125 -3.44 3.53 -11.81
N GLY A 126 -3.01 2.74 -10.81
CA GLY A 126 -1.61 2.37 -10.60
C GLY A 126 -1.12 1.20 -11.47
N TYR A 127 -1.98 0.67 -12.35
CA TYR A 127 -1.67 -0.52 -13.18
C TYR A 127 -1.21 -1.72 -12.34
N LEU A 128 -1.76 -1.87 -11.13
CA LEU A 128 -1.42 -2.93 -10.21
C LEU A 128 -2.09 -4.24 -10.61
N ARG A 129 -1.41 -5.37 -10.37
CA ARG A 129 -1.93 -6.68 -10.72
C ARG A 129 -3.12 -7.06 -9.82
N LYS A 130 -4.27 -7.31 -10.42
CA LYS A 130 -5.50 -7.71 -9.74
C LYS A 130 -5.53 -9.23 -9.59
N SER A 131 -5.00 -9.76 -8.49
CA SER A 131 -4.80 -11.20 -8.27
C SER A 131 -5.72 -11.81 -7.21
N VAL A 132 -6.58 -11.02 -6.56
CA VAL A 132 -7.52 -11.54 -5.55
C VAL A 132 -8.58 -12.41 -6.21
N VAL A 133 -8.86 -13.54 -5.57
CA VAL A 133 -9.91 -14.48 -5.96
C VAL A 133 -10.96 -14.57 -4.84
N ASP A 134 -12.20 -14.76 -5.20
CA ASP A 134 -13.33 -14.82 -4.28
C ASP A 134 -13.23 -16.09 -3.39
N ASP A 135 -13.12 -17.24 -3.99
CA ASP A 135 -12.92 -18.49 -3.26
C ASP A 135 -11.57 -19.13 -3.63
N PRO A 136 -10.55 -19.06 -2.75
CA PRO A 136 -9.24 -19.62 -3.05
C PRO A 136 -9.19 -21.16 -3.02
N LEU A 137 -10.19 -21.83 -2.41
CA LEU A 137 -10.20 -23.28 -2.24
C LEU A 137 -10.86 -24.02 -3.39
N PHE A 138 -11.95 -23.48 -3.94
CA PHE A 138 -12.78 -24.17 -4.94
C PHE A 138 -12.73 -23.47 -6.30
N ASP A 139 -13.54 -22.45 -6.49
CA ASP A 139 -13.77 -21.87 -7.82
C ASP A 139 -12.67 -20.94 -8.30
N ARG A 140 -11.95 -20.28 -7.40
CA ARG A 140 -10.84 -19.36 -7.69
C ARG A 140 -11.19 -18.29 -8.71
N ILE A 141 -12.43 -17.80 -8.67
CA ILE A 141 -12.88 -16.74 -9.57
C ILE A 141 -12.22 -15.43 -9.18
N ASN A 142 -11.50 -14.82 -10.11
CA ASN A 142 -10.85 -13.53 -9.88
C ASN A 142 -11.91 -12.42 -9.73
N THR A 143 -11.77 -11.59 -8.68
CA THR A 143 -12.69 -10.48 -8.38
C THR A 143 -12.60 -9.33 -9.39
N LYS A 144 -11.52 -9.28 -10.18
CA LYS A 144 -11.20 -8.31 -11.25
C LYS A 144 -10.90 -6.89 -10.78
N ASP A 145 -11.09 -6.59 -9.52
CA ASP A 145 -10.85 -5.27 -8.92
C ASP A 145 -9.94 -5.29 -7.69
N ASN A 146 -9.49 -6.49 -7.29
CA ASN A 146 -8.61 -6.76 -6.15
C ASN A 146 -9.26 -6.44 -4.78
N THR A 147 -10.57 -6.44 -4.69
CA THR A 147 -11.35 -6.35 -3.45
C THR A 147 -12.02 -7.68 -3.13
N PRO A 148 -12.39 -7.95 -1.85
CA PRO A 148 -13.14 -9.12 -1.45
C PRO A 148 -14.60 -9.05 -1.92
#